data_970555d614012836a11edf670783cef1
#
_entry.id   970555d614012836a11edf670783cef1
#
_cell.length_a   1.000
_cell.length_b   1.000
_cell.length_c   1.000
_cell.angle_alpha   90.00
_cell.angle_beta   90.00
_cell.angle_gamma   90.00
#
_symmetry.space_group_name_H-M   'P 1'
#
loop_
_entity.id
_entity.type
_entity.pdbx_description
1 polymer ?
#
loop_
_entity_poly.entity_id
_entity_poly.type
_entity_poly.pdbx_seq_one_letter_code
_entity_poly.pdbx_strand_id
1 'polypeptide(L)'
;RGDSFGYSIREFRNIKHAMSVEHGKKKYNYFFERNNLGFIGKDVNPEDIEIIFLGGSTGEESLIPPQYRIVDQINLAFEADNSDFKIINASRAGKSTRGYVNDFIYWFPKIEKFKPKIVIFYTGLNDAVLGLPGHFDEIEKSNLVDRLEDYIKNNSIIYSFKKKIQNKYFNPIRKYYGLVWEDLYS
;
A
#
# COMPACT_ATOMS: atom_id res chain seq x y z
N ARG A 1 1.82 -20.94 -12.70
CA ARG A 1 1.03 -20.22 -13.72
C ARG A 1 0.71 -18.88 -13.09
N GLY A 2 1.39 -17.78 -13.52
CA GLY A 2 1.02 -16.43 -13.15
C GLY A 2 -0.38 -16.15 -13.66
N ASP A 3 -1.16 -15.45 -12.82
CA ASP A 3 -2.47 -14.98 -13.25
C ASP A 3 -2.27 -14.14 -14.51
N SER A 4 -3.15 -14.30 -15.47
CA SER A 4 -3.12 -13.61 -16.78
C SER A 4 -3.13 -12.06 -16.69
N PHE A 5 -3.11 -11.50 -15.49
CA PHE A 5 -3.21 -10.08 -15.19
C PHE A 5 -2.00 -9.51 -14.42
N GLY A 6 -0.87 -10.23 -14.29
CA GLY A 6 0.33 -9.70 -13.64
C GLY A 6 0.20 -9.37 -12.14
N TYR A 7 -0.92 -9.67 -11.50
CA TYR A 7 -1.15 -9.40 -10.09
C TYR A 7 -0.42 -10.43 -9.23
N SER A 8 0.83 -10.16 -8.93
CA SER A 8 1.66 -11.07 -8.14
C SER A 8 1.57 -10.75 -6.65
N ILE A 9 0.75 -11.52 -5.93
CA ILE A 9 0.69 -11.46 -4.47
C ILE A 9 2.00 -11.96 -3.84
N ARG A 10 2.78 -12.78 -4.56
CA ARG A 10 4.03 -13.37 -4.07
C ARG A 10 5.06 -12.33 -3.67
N GLU A 11 5.08 -11.17 -4.34
CA GLU A 11 6.01 -10.07 -4.07
C GLU A 11 5.77 -9.37 -2.72
N PHE A 12 4.59 -9.59 -2.10
CA PHE A 12 4.21 -8.93 -0.84
C PHE A 12 4.17 -9.86 0.36
N ARG A 13 4.45 -11.15 0.18
CA ARG A 13 4.45 -12.14 1.27
C ARG A 13 5.83 -12.23 1.90
N ASN A 14 5.84 -12.43 3.22
CA ASN A 14 7.09 -12.64 3.99
C ASN A 14 8.12 -11.52 3.79
N ILE A 15 7.66 -10.28 3.69
CA ILE A 15 8.53 -9.11 3.61
C ILE A 15 8.95 -8.71 5.02
N LYS A 16 10.23 -8.40 5.18
CA LYS A 16 10.77 -7.85 6.41
C LYS A 16 11.86 -6.83 6.12
N HIS A 17 11.59 -5.58 6.44
CA HIS A 17 12.52 -4.46 6.25
C HIS A 17 12.89 -3.84 7.58
N ALA A 18 14.19 -3.66 7.83
CA ALA A 18 14.67 -2.88 8.95
C ALA A 18 14.41 -1.40 8.70
N MET A 19 13.73 -0.75 9.63
CA MET A 19 13.35 0.65 9.58
C MET A 19 14.07 1.40 10.69
N SER A 20 14.52 2.63 10.36
CA SER A 20 15.07 3.56 11.32
C SER A 20 14.45 4.92 11.05
N VAL A 21 13.63 5.39 11.97
CA VAL A 21 12.87 6.63 11.82
C VAL A 21 13.16 7.55 13.01
N GLU A 22 13.39 8.82 12.75
CA GLU A 22 13.55 9.85 13.76
C GLU A 22 12.28 10.68 13.87
N HIS A 23 11.79 10.86 15.08
CA HIS A 23 10.68 11.74 15.38
C HIS A 23 11.08 12.67 16.55
N GLY A 24 11.30 13.92 16.25
CA GLY A 24 11.89 14.87 17.18
C GLY A 24 13.29 14.40 17.64
N LYS A 25 13.48 14.26 18.97
CA LYS A 25 14.75 13.77 19.55
C LYS A 25 14.81 12.26 19.73
N LYS A 26 13.75 11.53 19.36
CA LYS A 26 13.67 10.08 19.56
C LYS A 26 13.93 9.36 18.24
N LYS A 27 14.78 8.34 18.30
CA LYS A 27 15.05 7.42 17.19
C LYS A 27 14.40 6.09 17.49
N TYR A 28 13.66 5.59 16.50
CA TYR A 28 12.95 4.31 16.56
C TYR A 28 13.55 3.35 15.55
N ASN A 29 13.96 2.19 16.02
CA ASN A 29 14.41 1.09 15.17
C ASN A 29 13.42 -0.05 15.29
N TYR A 30 12.85 -0.52 14.18
CA TYR A 30 11.86 -1.59 14.14
C TYR A 30 11.90 -2.31 12.82
N PHE A 31 11.13 -3.41 12.71
CA PHE A 31 10.89 -4.05 11.44
C PHE A 31 9.51 -3.69 10.91
N PHE A 32 9.44 -3.26 9.65
CA PHE A 32 8.21 -3.30 8.89
C PHE A 32 8.12 -4.67 8.25
N GLU A 33 7.05 -5.39 8.54
CA GLU A 33 6.88 -6.76 8.05
C GLU A 33 5.49 -6.99 7.47
N ARG A 34 5.44 -7.84 6.46
CA ARG A 34 4.22 -8.43 5.91
C ARG A 34 4.31 -9.93 6.05
N ASN A 35 3.24 -10.53 6.51
CA ASN A 35 3.16 -11.93 6.82
C ASN A 35 3.07 -12.83 5.57
N ASN A 36 2.90 -14.13 5.79
CA ASN A 36 2.78 -15.15 4.76
C ASN A 36 1.54 -14.97 3.85
N LEU A 37 0.55 -14.20 4.27
CA LEU A 37 -0.66 -13.86 3.51
C LEU A 37 -0.54 -12.53 2.77
N GLY A 38 0.49 -11.71 3.08
CA GLY A 38 0.73 -10.38 2.53
C GLY A 38 0.16 -9.24 3.37
N PHE A 39 -0.47 -9.52 4.49
CA PHE A 39 -0.97 -8.51 5.44
C PHE A 39 0.19 -7.93 6.26
N ILE A 40 0.03 -6.68 6.72
CA ILE A 40 1.02 -6.03 7.58
C ILE A 40 0.95 -6.65 8.98
N GLY A 41 2.12 -7.01 9.53
CA GLY A 41 2.26 -7.60 10.85
C GLY A 41 2.67 -9.08 10.81
N LYS A 42 2.49 -9.73 11.94
CA LYS A 42 2.85 -11.14 12.14
C LYS A 42 1.86 -12.08 11.45
N ASP A 43 2.25 -13.35 11.34
CA ASP A 43 1.37 -14.40 10.86
C ASP A 43 0.13 -14.52 11.74
N VAL A 44 -1.00 -14.75 11.10
CA VAL A 44 -2.32 -14.88 11.70
C VAL A 44 -3.07 -16.02 11.01
N ASN A 45 -3.90 -16.72 11.77
CA ASN A 45 -4.78 -17.70 11.19
C ASN A 45 -5.92 -16.99 10.44
N PRO A 46 -6.12 -17.26 9.11
CA PRO A 46 -7.13 -16.55 8.31
C PRO A 46 -8.55 -16.65 8.88
N GLU A 47 -8.91 -17.76 9.52
CA GLU A 47 -10.25 -17.97 10.10
C GLU A 47 -10.52 -17.11 11.33
N ASP A 48 -9.47 -16.60 12.00
CA ASP A 48 -9.61 -15.73 13.18
C ASP A 48 -9.82 -14.26 12.79
N ILE A 49 -9.67 -13.91 11.51
CA ILE A 49 -9.76 -12.52 11.05
C ILE A 49 -11.23 -12.13 10.89
N GLU A 50 -11.70 -11.26 11.78
CA GLU A 50 -13.05 -10.72 11.75
C GLU A 50 -13.15 -9.43 10.94
N ILE A 51 -12.10 -8.61 10.96
CA ILE A 51 -12.08 -7.26 10.41
C ILE A 51 -10.87 -7.10 9.51
N ILE A 52 -11.08 -6.53 8.31
CA ILE A 52 -10.01 -6.13 7.41
C ILE A 52 -9.96 -4.61 7.29
N PHE A 53 -8.78 -4.04 7.43
CA PHE A 53 -8.51 -2.61 7.25
C PHE A 53 -7.76 -2.37 5.94
N LEU A 54 -8.29 -1.47 5.12
CA LEU A 54 -7.81 -1.12 3.80
C LEU A 54 -7.51 0.38 3.73
N GLY A 55 -6.26 0.75 3.54
CA GLY A 55 -5.83 2.14 3.44
C GLY A 55 -4.66 2.33 2.47
N GLY A 56 -4.45 3.55 2.01
CA GLY A 56 -3.26 3.91 1.24
C GLY A 56 -1.98 3.92 2.09
N SER A 57 -1.02 4.78 1.75
CA SER A 57 0.19 4.98 2.56
C SER A 57 -0.08 5.39 4.01
N THR A 58 -1.17 6.15 4.22
CA THR A 58 -1.64 6.57 5.55
C THR A 58 -2.20 5.41 6.38
N GLY A 59 -2.66 4.35 5.76
CA GLY A 59 -3.09 3.12 6.44
C GLY A 59 -1.99 2.06 6.52
N GLU A 60 -1.04 2.06 5.57
CA GLU A 60 0.13 1.19 5.62
C GLU A 60 1.07 1.53 6.77
N GLU A 61 1.23 2.82 7.04
CA GLU A 61 1.99 3.35 8.19
C GLU A 61 3.41 2.76 8.30
N SER A 62 4.07 2.53 7.15
CA SER A 62 5.39 1.89 7.11
C SER A 62 6.47 2.68 7.87
N LEU A 63 6.33 4.00 7.98
CA LEU A 63 7.22 4.90 8.73
C LEU A 63 6.83 5.10 10.20
N ILE A 64 5.79 4.40 10.67
CA ILE A 64 5.33 4.47 12.06
C ILE A 64 5.72 3.16 12.76
N PRO A 65 6.37 3.23 13.94
CA PRO A 65 6.67 2.05 14.73
C PRO A 65 5.39 1.26 15.08
N PRO A 66 5.43 -0.09 15.11
CA PRO A 66 4.24 -0.94 15.27
C PRO A 66 3.33 -0.53 16.42
N GLN A 67 3.92 -0.22 17.58
CA GLN A 67 3.18 0.17 18.78
C GLN A 67 2.38 1.49 18.66
N TYR A 68 2.48 2.21 17.55
CA TYR A 68 1.75 3.46 17.30
C TYR A 68 0.85 3.39 16.06
N ARG A 69 0.84 2.27 15.33
CA ARG A 69 0.00 2.09 14.14
C ARG A 69 -1.46 1.92 14.53
N ILE A 70 -2.36 2.43 13.71
CA ILE A 70 -3.81 2.38 13.94
C ILE A 70 -4.29 0.96 14.23
N VAL A 71 -3.97 0.02 13.34
CA VAL A 71 -4.46 -1.37 13.46
C VAL A 71 -3.86 -2.09 14.66
N ASP A 72 -2.57 -1.86 14.94
CA ASP A 72 -1.92 -2.44 16.12
C ASP A 72 -2.54 -1.91 17.42
N GLN A 73 -2.87 -0.60 17.49
CA GLN A 73 -3.55 0.01 18.63
C GLN A 73 -4.98 -0.53 18.82
N ILE A 74 -5.72 -0.76 17.72
CA ILE A 74 -7.07 -1.35 17.79
C ILE A 74 -6.99 -2.79 18.32
N ASN A 75 -6.04 -3.60 17.86
CA ASN A 75 -5.85 -4.96 18.38
C ASN A 75 -5.50 -4.95 19.87
N LEU A 76 -4.63 -4.04 20.31
CA LEU A 76 -4.33 -3.87 21.74
C LEU A 76 -5.57 -3.50 22.57
N ALA A 77 -6.46 -2.66 22.03
CA ALA A 77 -7.73 -2.34 22.69
C ALA A 77 -8.66 -3.54 22.77
N PHE A 78 -8.78 -4.34 21.72
CA PHE A 78 -9.55 -5.58 21.74
C PHE A 78 -9.01 -6.58 22.77
N GLU A 79 -7.68 -6.74 22.84
CA GLU A 79 -7.03 -7.59 23.83
C GLU A 79 -7.32 -7.12 25.28
N ALA A 80 -7.26 -5.79 25.51
CA ALA A 80 -7.55 -5.20 26.83
C ALA A 80 -9.02 -5.42 27.26
N ASP A 81 -9.95 -5.45 26.32
CA ASP A 81 -11.38 -5.72 26.57
C ASP A 81 -11.72 -7.22 26.58
N ASN A 82 -10.73 -8.12 26.49
CA ASN A 82 -10.90 -9.56 26.33
C ASN A 82 -11.82 -9.93 25.15
N SER A 83 -11.75 -9.17 24.07
CA SER A 83 -12.52 -9.41 22.85
C SER A 83 -11.77 -10.39 21.94
N ASP A 84 -12.50 -11.33 21.36
CA ASP A 84 -11.97 -12.26 20.36
C ASP A 84 -11.82 -11.62 18.96
N PHE A 85 -12.23 -10.36 18.79
CA PHE A 85 -12.10 -9.66 17.52
C PHE A 85 -10.64 -9.46 17.12
N LYS A 86 -10.36 -9.77 15.86
CA LYS A 86 -9.04 -9.55 15.27
C LYS A 86 -9.16 -8.74 13.99
N ILE A 87 -8.48 -7.60 13.97
CA ILE A 87 -8.37 -6.76 12.78
C ILE A 87 -7.00 -6.96 12.13
N ILE A 88 -7.00 -7.08 10.81
CA ILE A 88 -5.77 -7.19 10.01
C ILE A 88 -5.61 -6.02 9.07
N ASN A 89 -4.38 -5.55 8.88
CA ASN A 89 -4.05 -4.45 8.00
C ASN A 89 -3.61 -4.96 6.62
N ALA A 90 -4.45 -4.73 5.60
CA ALA A 90 -4.16 -5.03 4.20
C ALA A 90 -3.83 -3.78 3.39
N SER A 91 -3.50 -2.67 4.05
CA SER A 91 -3.17 -1.41 3.41
C SER A 91 -1.91 -1.50 2.57
N ARG A 92 -1.84 -0.64 1.54
CA ARG A 92 -0.70 -0.54 0.64
C ARG A 92 -0.51 0.89 0.16
N ALA A 93 0.71 1.42 0.27
CA ALA A 93 1.06 2.73 -0.24
C ALA A 93 0.72 2.87 -1.73
N GLY A 94 0.15 4.00 -2.10
CA GLY A 94 -0.24 4.29 -3.48
C GLY A 94 -1.53 3.63 -3.95
N LYS A 95 -2.15 2.75 -3.15
CA LYS A 95 -3.35 2.02 -3.55
C LYS A 95 -4.60 2.87 -3.42
N SER A 96 -5.43 2.86 -4.47
CA SER A 96 -6.75 3.50 -4.50
C SER A 96 -7.87 2.49 -4.20
N THR A 97 -9.11 2.96 -4.11
CA THR A 97 -10.31 2.11 -4.01
C THR A 97 -10.40 1.12 -5.17
N ARG A 98 -10.02 1.53 -6.39
CA ARG A 98 -9.97 0.64 -7.55
C ARG A 98 -9.00 -0.53 -7.34
N GLY A 99 -7.81 -0.26 -6.77
CA GLY A 99 -6.84 -1.28 -6.44
C GLY A 99 -7.37 -2.27 -5.41
N TYR A 100 -8.19 -1.81 -4.45
CA TYR A 100 -8.82 -2.69 -3.48
C TYR A 100 -9.91 -3.57 -4.08
N VAL A 101 -10.66 -3.10 -5.07
CA VAL A 101 -11.58 -3.97 -5.85
C VAL A 101 -10.83 -5.15 -6.44
N ASN A 102 -9.61 -4.92 -6.96
CA ASN A 102 -8.77 -6.00 -7.47
C ASN A 102 -8.33 -6.98 -6.36
N ASP A 103 -8.10 -6.51 -5.12
CA ASP A 103 -7.80 -7.41 -4.00
C ASP A 103 -8.96 -8.35 -3.69
N PHE A 104 -10.20 -7.86 -3.72
CA PHE A 104 -11.39 -8.69 -3.54
C PHE A 104 -11.60 -9.71 -4.66
N ILE A 105 -11.10 -9.42 -5.86
CA ILE A 105 -11.23 -10.33 -7.01
C ILE A 105 -10.07 -11.34 -7.05
N TYR A 106 -8.84 -10.89 -6.81
CA TYR A 106 -7.64 -11.64 -7.14
C TYR A 106 -6.79 -12.09 -5.95
N TRP A 107 -6.90 -11.46 -4.80
CA TRP A 107 -6.09 -11.78 -3.63
C TRP A 107 -6.88 -12.50 -2.55
N PHE A 108 -7.88 -11.85 -1.96
CA PHE A 108 -8.60 -12.38 -0.80
C PHE A 108 -9.28 -13.73 -1.06
N PRO A 109 -9.88 -14.00 -2.24
CA PRO A 109 -10.47 -15.31 -2.51
C PRO A 109 -9.48 -16.47 -2.57
N LYS A 110 -8.17 -16.18 -2.69
CA LYS A 110 -7.11 -17.20 -2.71
C LYS A 110 -6.59 -17.58 -1.33
N ILE A 111 -7.04 -16.88 -0.30
CA ILE A 111 -6.70 -17.19 1.09
C ILE A 111 -7.76 -18.12 1.63
N GLU A 112 -7.36 -19.38 1.85
CA GLU A 112 -8.27 -20.38 2.41
C GLU A 112 -8.84 -19.92 3.75
N LYS A 113 -10.15 -20.15 3.97
CA LYS A 113 -10.87 -19.81 5.20
C LYS A 113 -10.92 -18.32 5.57
N PHE A 114 -10.43 -17.43 4.72
CA PHE A 114 -10.49 -15.99 4.96
C PHE A 114 -11.90 -15.46 4.68
N LYS A 115 -12.63 -15.09 5.73
CA LYS A 115 -14.02 -14.61 5.66
C LYS A 115 -14.27 -13.46 6.63
N PRO A 116 -13.62 -12.31 6.47
CA PRO A 116 -13.85 -11.17 7.34
C PRO A 116 -15.31 -10.71 7.26
N LYS A 117 -15.88 -10.31 8.39
CA LYS A 117 -17.26 -9.84 8.50
C LYS A 117 -17.36 -8.33 8.29
N ILE A 118 -16.28 -7.61 8.59
CA ILE A 118 -16.24 -6.15 8.55
C ILE A 118 -15.07 -5.73 7.67
N VAL A 119 -15.33 -4.73 6.82
CA VAL A 119 -14.31 -4.07 6.01
C VAL A 119 -14.27 -2.60 6.37
N ILE A 120 -13.11 -2.11 6.78
CA ILE A 120 -12.88 -0.69 7.05
C ILE A 120 -12.07 -0.10 5.90
N PHE A 121 -12.61 0.91 5.23
CA PHE A 121 -11.92 1.66 4.19
C PHE A 121 -11.41 3.00 4.75
N TYR A 122 -10.10 3.18 4.71
CA TYR A 122 -9.41 4.42 5.01
C TYR A 122 -8.69 4.91 3.74
N THR A 123 -9.48 5.29 2.75
CA THR A 123 -9.04 5.61 1.38
C THR A 123 -9.46 7.03 1.00
N GLY A 124 -9.07 7.48 -0.19
CA GLY A 124 -9.50 8.74 -0.78
C GLY A 124 -8.36 9.54 -1.42
N LEU A 125 -7.21 9.70 -0.76
CA LEU A 125 -6.12 10.51 -1.29
C LEU A 125 -5.58 9.95 -2.63
N ASN A 126 -5.39 8.65 -2.72
CA ASN A 126 -4.91 8.02 -3.95
C ASN A 126 -5.99 8.01 -5.05
N ASP A 127 -7.27 8.01 -4.66
CA ASP A 127 -8.40 8.11 -5.60
C ASP A 127 -8.46 9.48 -6.27
N ALA A 128 -8.09 10.54 -5.56
CA ALA A 128 -8.06 11.90 -6.10
C ALA A 128 -6.99 12.09 -7.21
N VAL A 129 -5.99 11.21 -7.26
CA VAL A 129 -4.90 11.25 -8.24
C VAL A 129 -4.94 10.10 -9.25
N LEU A 130 -6.05 9.35 -9.31
CA LEU A 130 -6.30 8.34 -10.32
C LEU A 130 -6.21 8.92 -11.73
N GLY A 131 -5.44 8.25 -12.60
CA GLY A 131 -5.20 8.70 -13.97
C GLY A 131 -3.93 9.52 -14.15
N LEU A 132 -3.20 9.84 -13.08
CA LEU A 132 -1.86 10.40 -13.22
C LEU A 132 -0.85 9.29 -13.57
N PRO A 133 0.18 9.56 -14.40
CA PRO A 133 1.19 8.57 -14.74
C PRO A 133 1.91 8.03 -13.49
N GLY A 134 2.04 6.71 -13.39
CA GLY A 134 2.75 6.04 -12.29
C GLY A 134 1.85 5.58 -11.14
N HIS A 135 0.55 5.46 -11.36
CA HIS A 135 -0.38 4.88 -10.37
C HIS A 135 -0.17 3.37 -10.24
N PHE A 136 -0.05 2.90 -9.00
CA PHE A 136 0.21 1.50 -8.64
C PHE A 136 -1.00 0.57 -8.80
N ASP A 137 -2.17 1.12 -9.14
CA ASP A 137 -3.41 0.36 -9.29
C ASP A 137 -3.70 -0.11 -10.72
N GLU A 138 -2.83 0.24 -11.65
CA GLU A 138 -2.97 -0.27 -13.00
C GLU A 138 -2.68 -1.77 -12.98
N ILE A 139 -3.72 -2.55 -13.26
CA ILE A 139 -3.55 -3.94 -13.72
C ILE A 139 -2.60 -3.83 -14.91
N GLU A 140 -1.46 -4.52 -14.84
CA GLU A 140 -0.55 -4.58 -15.99
C GLU A 140 -1.37 -4.88 -17.23
N LYS A 141 -1.32 -3.97 -18.18
CA LYS A 141 -2.03 -4.09 -19.44
C LYS A 141 -1.64 -5.41 -20.07
N SER A 142 -2.59 -6.32 -20.16
CA SER A 142 -2.38 -7.71 -20.62
C SER A 142 -2.06 -7.82 -22.11
N ASN A 143 -2.05 -6.70 -22.82
CA ASN A 143 -1.86 -6.66 -24.27
C ASN A 143 -0.36 -6.55 -24.59
N LEU A 144 0.14 -7.40 -25.48
CA LEU A 144 1.53 -7.39 -25.95
C LEU A 144 1.97 -6.00 -26.47
N VAL A 145 1.06 -5.27 -27.10
CA VAL A 145 1.27 -3.92 -27.60
C VAL A 145 1.53 -2.93 -26.46
N ASP A 146 0.73 -2.99 -25.40
CA ASP A 146 0.86 -2.15 -24.22
C ASP A 146 2.15 -2.44 -23.45
N ARG A 147 2.55 -3.71 -23.35
CA ARG A 147 3.83 -4.12 -22.75
C ARG A 147 5.03 -3.63 -23.57
N LEU A 148 4.94 -3.66 -24.89
CA LEU A 148 5.95 -3.11 -25.77
C LEU A 148 6.01 -1.58 -25.66
N GLU A 149 4.88 -0.89 -25.59
CA GLU A 149 4.85 0.54 -25.33
C GLU A 149 5.52 0.90 -24.00
N ASP A 150 5.21 0.19 -22.93
CA ASP A 150 5.81 0.43 -21.62
C ASP A 150 7.31 0.11 -21.62
N TYR A 151 7.73 -0.96 -22.30
CA TYR A 151 9.14 -1.27 -22.49
C TYR A 151 9.87 -0.16 -23.25
N ILE A 152 9.31 0.34 -24.35
CA ILE A 152 9.86 1.44 -25.14
C ILE A 152 9.89 2.72 -24.30
N LYS A 153 8.81 3.04 -23.58
CA LYS A 153 8.74 4.21 -22.70
C LYS A 153 9.80 4.17 -21.59
N ASN A 154 9.99 3.02 -20.96
CA ASN A 154 10.93 2.87 -19.86
C ASN A 154 12.40 2.80 -20.28
N ASN A 155 12.68 2.32 -21.50
CA ASN A 155 14.05 2.18 -22.02
C ASN A 155 14.43 3.27 -23.02
N SER A 156 13.53 4.19 -23.39
CA SER A 156 13.81 5.27 -24.31
C SER A 156 14.45 6.47 -23.60
N ILE A 157 15.67 6.82 -24.03
CA ILE A 157 16.36 8.03 -23.58
C ILE A 157 15.53 9.29 -23.88
N ILE A 158 14.83 9.31 -25.02
CA ILE A 158 13.96 10.42 -25.45
C ILE A 158 12.78 10.55 -24.50
N TYR A 159 12.16 9.43 -24.09
CA TYR A 159 11.04 9.44 -23.16
C TYR A 159 11.47 9.87 -21.75
N SER A 160 12.63 9.41 -21.27
CA SER A 160 13.19 9.84 -19.99
C SER A 160 13.54 11.33 -19.98
N PHE A 161 14.02 11.86 -21.10
CA PHE A 161 14.30 13.28 -21.26
C PHE A 161 13.03 14.12 -21.31
N LYS A 162 12.00 13.66 -22.07
CA LYS A 162 10.66 14.27 -22.07
C LYS A 162 10.04 14.31 -20.68
N LYS A 163 10.14 13.23 -19.92
CA LYS A 163 9.65 13.13 -18.53
C LYS A 163 10.40 14.08 -17.58
N LYS A 164 11.72 14.24 -17.76
CA LYS A 164 12.51 15.23 -17.00
C LYS A 164 12.09 16.67 -17.33
N ILE A 165 11.83 17.00 -18.59
CA ILE A 165 11.36 18.33 -19.00
C ILE A 165 9.94 18.56 -18.49
N GLN A 166 9.02 17.61 -18.64
CA GLN A 166 7.66 17.72 -18.11
C GLN A 166 7.64 17.91 -16.60
N ASN A 167 8.41 17.13 -15.86
CA ASN A 167 8.50 17.27 -14.39
C ASN A 167 9.11 18.61 -13.96
N LYS A 168 10.06 19.16 -14.75
CA LYS A 168 10.72 20.42 -14.41
C LYS A 168 9.87 21.66 -14.74
N TYR A 169 9.10 21.62 -15.82
CA TYR A 169 8.42 22.82 -16.35
C TYR A 169 6.90 22.78 -16.32
N PHE A 170 6.28 21.60 -16.30
CA PHE A 170 4.84 21.43 -16.46
C PHE A 170 4.14 20.72 -15.30
N ASN A 171 4.82 20.44 -14.18
CA ASN A 171 4.20 19.79 -13.03
C ASN A 171 4.19 20.71 -11.80
N PRO A 172 3.29 21.72 -11.77
CA PRO A 172 3.16 22.64 -10.63
C PRO A 172 2.71 21.93 -9.35
N ILE A 173 2.02 20.79 -9.46
CA ILE A 173 1.49 20.03 -8.32
C ILE A 173 2.62 19.51 -7.42
N ARG A 174 3.73 19.04 -7.98
CA ARG A 174 4.88 18.57 -7.18
C ARG A 174 5.54 19.66 -6.36
N LYS A 175 5.50 20.91 -6.86
CA LYS A 175 5.99 22.11 -6.15
C LYS A 175 5.03 22.49 -5.02
N TYR A 176 3.73 22.28 -5.22
CA TYR A 176 2.69 22.60 -4.24
C TYR A 176 2.71 21.60 -3.04
N TYR A 177 2.88 20.30 -3.29
CA TYR A 177 2.98 19.31 -2.23
C TYR A 177 4.30 19.42 -1.44
N GLY A 178 5.41 19.82 -2.06
CA GLY A 178 6.66 20.11 -1.37
C GLY A 178 6.51 21.27 -0.39
N LEU A 179 5.89 22.36 -0.82
CA LEU A 179 5.64 23.54 0.01
C LEU A 179 4.69 23.25 1.19
N VAL A 180 3.63 22.47 0.99
CA VAL A 180 2.66 22.14 2.06
C VAL A 180 3.28 21.27 3.16
N TRP A 181 4.26 20.41 2.83
CA TRP A 181 4.93 19.59 3.84
C TRP A 181 5.98 20.38 4.65
N GLU A 182 6.68 21.31 4.02
CA GLU A 182 7.64 22.18 4.71
C GLU A 182 6.95 23.22 5.62
N ASP A 183 5.82 23.78 5.16
CA ASP A 183 5.07 24.78 5.94
C ASP A 183 4.25 24.20 7.10
N LEU A 184 3.97 22.89 7.12
CA LEU A 184 3.24 22.24 8.21
C LEU A 184 4.14 21.85 9.41
N TYR A 185 5.47 21.93 9.27
CA TYR A 185 6.43 21.51 10.29
C TYR A 185 7.44 22.61 10.67
N SER A 186 7.29 23.83 10.13
CA SER A 186 7.99 25.03 10.57
C SER A 186 7.17 25.77 11.63
#